data_9dc1b8931f82d9536a7b9abe050e72fa
#
_entry.id   9dc1b8931f82d9536a7b9abe050e72fa
#
_cell.length_a   1.000
_cell.length_b   1.000
_cell.length_c   1.000
_cell.angle_alpha   90.00
_cell.angle_beta   90.00
_cell.angle_gamma   90.00
#
_symmetry.space_group_name_H-M   'P 1'
#
loop_
_entity.id
_entity.type
_entity.pdbx_description
1 polymer ?
#
loop_
_entity_poly.entity_id
_entity_poly.type
_entity_poly.pdbx_seq_one_letter_code
_entity_poly.pdbx_strand_id
1 'polypeptide(L)'
;MVSRTPILLAIAALLLAVPVVAQAETARGTSHADVFAGTPAGDEYWGYRGNDVLRGKGGGDRLFAGRGADLVVAGRGADNVHGGHGGDRVLAGRGDDRFWGGGGADYVRGGRGADRLNTGTGNDTVIVKRDDGKVDSVDCGSGIDRAVIHSEDNEVNCEDVKVIS
;
A
#
# COMPACT_ATOMS: atom_id res chain seq x y z
N MET A 1 17.86 -65.00 -27.85
CA MET A 1 17.21 -64.04 -26.97
C MET A 1 18.20 -62.91 -26.67
N VAL A 2 18.06 -61.76 -27.33
CA VAL A 2 18.92 -60.62 -27.14
C VAL A 2 18.12 -59.58 -26.30
N SER A 3 18.52 -59.42 -25.07
CA SER A 3 17.96 -58.42 -24.15
C SER A 3 18.40 -57.04 -24.57
N ARG A 4 17.46 -56.19 -24.97
CA ARG A 4 17.70 -54.77 -25.21
C ARG A 4 17.38 -53.99 -23.93
N THR A 5 18.45 -53.57 -23.24
CA THR A 5 18.32 -52.56 -22.19
C THR A 5 18.09 -51.17 -22.79
N PRO A 6 17.04 -50.44 -22.37
CA PRO A 6 16.88 -49.07 -22.82
C PRO A 6 17.91 -48.17 -22.11
N ILE A 7 18.71 -47.49 -22.92
CA ILE A 7 19.56 -46.40 -22.45
C ILE A 7 18.66 -45.24 -22.07
N LEU A 8 18.51 -45.02 -20.76
CA LEU A 8 17.84 -43.84 -20.24
C LEU A 8 18.79 -42.65 -20.46
N LEU A 9 18.50 -41.86 -21.48
CA LEU A 9 19.16 -40.57 -21.70
C LEU A 9 18.67 -39.60 -20.61
N ALA A 10 19.46 -39.45 -19.56
CA ALA A 10 19.24 -38.41 -18.58
C ALA A 10 19.55 -37.05 -19.22
N ILE A 11 18.54 -36.38 -19.74
CA ILE A 11 18.62 -34.97 -20.09
C ILE A 11 18.71 -34.22 -18.77
N ALA A 12 19.91 -33.92 -18.33
CA ALA A 12 20.13 -32.92 -17.30
C ALA A 12 19.67 -31.58 -17.87
N ALA A 13 18.42 -31.20 -17.55
CA ALA A 13 17.94 -29.86 -17.78
C ALA A 13 18.78 -28.95 -16.91
N LEU A 14 19.82 -28.34 -17.48
CA LEU A 14 20.51 -27.21 -16.92
C LEU A 14 19.46 -26.06 -16.83
N LEU A 15 18.74 -26.00 -15.74
CA LEU A 15 17.96 -24.83 -15.40
C LEU A 15 18.98 -23.70 -15.19
N LEU A 16 19.28 -22.98 -16.26
CA LEU A 16 19.79 -21.63 -16.15
C LEU A 16 18.77 -20.91 -15.28
N ALA A 17 19.14 -20.58 -14.04
CA ALA A 17 18.38 -19.70 -13.20
C ALA A 17 18.37 -18.32 -13.90
N VAL A 18 17.43 -18.16 -14.84
CA VAL A 18 17.11 -16.84 -15.34
C VAL A 18 16.67 -16.08 -14.10
N PRO A 19 17.29 -14.94 -13.76
CA PRO A 19 16.81 -14.14 -12.65
C PRO A 19 15.34 -13.87 -12.93
N VAL A 20 14.46 -14.33 -12.03
CA VAL A 20 13.04 -13.96 -12.08
C VAL A 20 13.04 -12.46 -11.87
N VAL A 21 12.96 -11.73 -12.96
CA VAL A 21 12.68 -10.30 -12.89
C VAL A 21 11.29 -10.20 -12.27
N ALA A 22 11.21 -9.62 -11.09
CA ALA A 22 9.93 -9.37 -10.47
C ALA A 22 9.08 -8.59 -11.47
N GLN A 23 7.96 -9.17 -11.83
CA GLN A 23 7.02 -8.57 -12.78
C GLN A 23 5.86 -7.98 -11.98
N ALA A 24 5.37 -6.84 -12.46
CA ALA A 24 4.16 -6.24 -11.95
C ALA A 24 2.99 -7.23 -12.01
N GLU A 25 2.22 -7.28 -10.94
CA GLU A 25 1.02 -8.10 -10.85
C GLU A 25 -0.23 -7.22 -10.88
N THR A 26 -1.27 -7.75 -11.50
CA THR A 26 -2.61 -7.18 -11.45
C THR A 26 -3.54 -8.23 -10.88
N ALA A 27 -4.19 -7.92 -9.77
CA ALA A 27 -5.10 -8.85 -9.12
C ALA A 27 -6.40 -8.18 -8.71
N ARG A 28 -7.45 -9.00 -8.58
CA ARG A 28 -8.77 -8.57 -8.14
C ARG A 28 -9.25 -9.48 -7.04
N GLY A 29 -9.70 -8.86 -5.97
CA GLY A 29 -10.33 -9.52 -4.85
C GLY A 29 -11.76 -9.96 -5.14
N THR A 30 -12.47 -10.26 -4.11
CA THR A 30 -13.83 -10.79 -4.12
C THR A 30 -14.81 -9.87 -3.35
N SER A 31 -15.88 -10.42 -2.85
CA SER A 31 -16.76 -9.73 -1.89
C SER A 31 -16.50 -10.14 -0.44
N HIS A 32 -15.42 -10.84 -0.18
CA HIS A 32 -15.01 -11.36 1.14
C HIS A 32 -13.61 -10.85 1.46
N ALA A 33 -13.18 -11.05 2.68
CA ALA A 33 -11.83 -10.70 3.08
C ALA A 33 -10.76 -11.43 2.24
N ASP A 34 -9.92 -10.65 1.58
CA ASP A 34 -8.86 -11.13 0.71
C ASP A 34 -7.47 -10.75 1.24
N VAL A 35 -6.46 -11.49 0.83
CA VAL A 35 -5.07 -11.17 1.14
C VAL A 35 -4.28 -11.08 -0.16
N PHE A 36 -3.79 -9.88 -0.46
CA PHE A 36 -2.88 -9.61 -1.56
C PHE A 36 -1.46 -9.40 -1.05
N ALA A 37 -0.50 -9.99 -1.74
CA ALA A 37 0.92 -9.78 -1.49
C ALA A 37 1.64 -9.58 -2.82
N GLY A 38 1.88 -8.33 -3.17
CA GLY A 38 2.52 -7.91 -4.40
C GLY A 38 3.98 -8.36 -4.55
N THR A 39 4.65 -7.80 -5.51
CA THR A 39 6.01 -8.09 -5.95
C THR A 39 6.98 -6.94 -5.59
N PRO A 40 8.24 -6.98 -5.95
CA PRO A 40 9.10 -5.80 -5.92
C PRO A 40 8.92 -4.82 -7.09
N ALA A 41 8.00 -5.08 -8.03
CA ALA A 41 7.64 -4.19 -9.13
C ALA A 41 6.30 -3.51 -8.84
N GLY A 42 5.94 -2.50 -9.60
CA GLY A 42 4.66 -1.80 -9.41
C GLY A 42 3.45 -2.68 -9.72
N ASP A 43 2.62 -2.89 -8.73
CA ASP A 43 1.46 -3.77 -8.78
C ASP A 43 0.14 -2.98 -8.81
N GLU A 44 -0.94 -3.66 -9.19
CA GLU A 44 -2.28 -3.08 -9.17
C GLU A 44 -3.30 -4.07 -8.57
N TYR A 45 -4.01 -3.63 -7.52
CA TYR A 45 -4.97 -4.48 -6.82
C TYR A 45 -6.29 -3.77 -6.53
N TRP A 46 -7.40 -4.51 -6.66
CA TRP A 46 -8.76 -4.08 -6.31
C TRP A 46 -9.39 -5.04 -5.30
N GLY A 47 -9.62 -4.60 -4.05
CA GLY A 47 -10.23 -5.39 -2.98
C GLY A 47 -11.73 -5.61 -3.15
N TYR A 48 -12.46 -4.57 -3.56
CA TYR A 48 -13.92 -4.50 -3.70
C TYR A 48 -14.66 -4.46 -2.37
N ARG A 49 -14.97 -5.57 -1.74
CA ARG A 49 -15.66 -5.66 -0.47
C ARG A 49 -14.98 -6.68 0.41
N GLY A 50 -15.05 -6.47 1.70
CA GLY A 50 -14.42 -7.36 2.67
C GLY A 50 -13.45 -6.56 3.53
N ASN A 51 -12.90 -7.18 4.54
CA ASN A 51 -11.82 -6.58 5.31
C ASN A 51 -10.51 -7.16 4.76
N ASP A 52 -9.91 -6.42 3.84
CA ASP A 52 -8.81 -6.90 3.03
C ASP A 52 -7.44 -6.58 3.62
N VAL A 53 -6.44 -7.36 3.26
CA VAL A 53 -5.04 -7.12 3.62
C VAL A 53 -4.20 -7.00 2.37
N LEU A 54 -3.75 -5.78 2.08
CA LEU A 54 -2.97 -5.46 0.88
C LEU A 54 -1.52 -5.14 1.24
N ARG A 55 -0.57 -5.82 0.62
CA ARG A 55 0.86 -5.56 0.77
C ARG A 55 1.51 -5.36 -0.59
N GLY A 56 1.86 -4.11 -0.95
CA GLY A 56 2.51 -3.77 -2.22
C GLY A 56 3.95 -4.29 -2.28
N LYS A 57 4.72 -4.13 -1.23
CA LYS A 57 6.15 -4.43 -1.06
C LYS A 57 7.06 -3.38 -1.68
N GLY A 58 7.17 -3.33 -2.99
CA GLY A 58 8.03 -2.36 -3.66
C GLY A 58 7.62 -2.14 -5.10
N GLY A 59 8.13 -1.08 -5.70
CA GLY A 59 7.59 -0.56 -6.94
C GLY A 59 6.60 0.57 -6.65
N GLY A 60 6.06 1.19 -7.67
CA GLY A 60 4.98 2.17 -7.51
C GLY A 60 3.64 1.49 -7.67
N ASP A 61 2.96 1.21 -6.58
CA ASP A 61 1.77 0.39 -6.55
C ASP A 61 0.47 1.20 -6.68
N ARG A 62 -0.58 0.56 -7.17
CA ARG A 62 -1.95 1.07 -7.16
C ARG A 62 -2.84 0.13 -6.36
N LEU A 63 -3.25 0.56 -5.18
CA LEU A 63 -3.98 -0.27 -4.23
C LEU A 63 -5.35 0.35 -3.96
N PHE A 64 -6.41 -0.34 -4.37
CA PHE A 64 -7.80 0.03 -4.14
C PHE A 64 -8.41 -0.96 -3.14
N ALA A 65 -8.52 -0.58 -1.87
CA ALA A 65 -9.02 -1.48 -0.84
C ALA A 65 -10.54 -1.71 -0.98
N GLY A 66 -11.34 -0.66 -0.94
CA GLY A 66 -12.73 -0.78 -1.37
C GLY A 66 -13.75 -0.55 -0.27
N ARG A 67 -14.53 -1.56 0.12
CA ARG A 67 -15.45 -1.47 1.24
C ARG A 67 -15.09 -2.45 2.32
N GLY A 68 -14.93 -1.99 3.52
CA GLY A 68 -14.56 -2.79 4.67
C GLY A 68 -13.59 -2.05 5.56
N ALA A 69 -13.12 -2.70 6.59
CA ALA A 69 -12.03 -2.18 7.39
C ALA A 69 -10.73 -2.85 6.92
N ASP A 70 -10.00 -2.13 6.09
CA ASP A 70 -8.89 -2.69 5.34
C ASP A 70 -7.52 -2.38 5.97
N LEU A 71 -6.56 -3.26 5.76
CA LEU A 71 -5.16 -3.05 6.12
C LEU A 71 -4.30 -2.94 4.87
N VAL A 72 -3.75 -1.76 4.62
CA VAL A 72 -2.87 -1.52 3.49
C VAL A 72 -1.45 -1.22 3.96
N VAL A 73 -0.48 -1.94 3.43
CA VAL A 73 0.95 -1.68 3.59
C VAL A 73 1.53 -1.52 2.19
N ALA A 74 1.63 -0.30 1.69
CA ALA A 74 2.05 -0.05 0.32
C ALA A 74 3.54 -0.41 0.14
N GLY A 75 4.43 0.22 0.88
CA GLY A 75 5.77 -0.34 0.97
C GLY A 75 6.90 0.57 0.54
N ARG A 76 7.58 0.27 -0.56
CA ARG A 76 8.63 1.11 -1.14
C ARG A 76 8.23 1.51 -2.54
N GLY A 77 8.34 2.77 -2.85
CA GLY A 77 8.02 3.31 -4.16
C GLY A 77 7.02 4.45 -4.02
N ALA A 78 6.68 5.07 -5.12
CA ALA A 78 5.67 6.11 -5.12
C ALA A 78 4.30 5.47 -5.34
N ASP A 79 3.59 5.23 -4.25
CA ASP A 79 2.37 4.43 -4.24
C ASP A 79 1.11 5.30 -4.32
N ASN A 80 0.06 4.74 -4.92
CA ASN A 80 -1.27 5.33 -4.94
C ASN A 80 -2.24 4.40 -4.21
N VAL A 81 -2.77 4.85 -3.08
CA VAL A 81 -3.65 4.07 -2.22
C VAL A 81 -5.02 4.72 -2.12
N HIS A 82 -6.06 3.94 -2.34
CA HIS A 82 -7.45 4.31 -2.12
C HIS A 82 -8.04 3.38 -1.05
N GLY A 83 -8.37 3.92 0.12
CA GLY A 83 -9.04 3.19 1.19
C GLY A 83 -10.46 2.80 0.79
N GLY A 84 -11.31 3.77 0.63
CA GLY A 84 -12.67 3.57 0.14
C GLY A 84 -13.74 3.84 1.18
N HIS A 85 -14.46 2.84 1.63
CA HIS A 85 -15.46 2.97 2.68
C HIS A 85 -15.15 2.04 3.84
N GLY A 86 -15.18 2.55 5.04
CA GLY A 86 -14.90 1.84 6.27
C GLY A 86 -13.68 2.41 6.97
N GLY A 87 -13.40 1.98 8.17
CA GLY A 87 -12.23 2.49 8.91
C GLY A 87 -10.97 1.75 8.51
N ASP A 88 -10.15 2.37 7.68
CA ASP A 88 -8.98 1.74 7.09
C ASP A 88 -7.68 2.04 7.87
N ARG A 89 -6.76 1.13 7.81
CA ARG A 89 -5.43 1.30 8.37
C ARG A 89 -4.38 1.25 7.26
N VAL A 90 -3.72 2.38 7.02
CA VAL A 90 -2.78 2.54 5.91
C VAL A 90 -1.39 2.91 6.40
N LEU A 91 -0.40 2.17 5.93
CA LEU A 91 1.02 2.44 6.07
C LEU A 91 1.58 2.63 4.66
N ALA A 92 1.75 3.86 4.22
CA ALA A 92 2.23 4.16 2.88
C ALA A 92 3.70 3.73 2.71
N GLY A 93 4.60 4.28 3.48
CA GLY A 93 5.90 3.62 3.59
C GLY A 93 7.11 4.45 3.22
N ARG A 94 7.76 4.18 2.09
CA ARG A 94 8.89 4.93 1.58
C ARG A 94 8.65 5.33 0.15
N GLY A 95 8.74 6.57 -0.15
CA GLY A 95 8.52 7.16 -1.46
C GLY A 95 7.51 8.28 -1.36
N ASP A 96 7.32 8.99 -2.43
CA ASP A 96 6.39 10.11 -2.47
C ASP A 96 4.99 9.55 -2.77
N ASP A 97 4.24 9.24 -1.72
CA ASP A 97 3.00 8.49 -1.77
C ASP A 97 1.76 9.38 -1.91
N ARG A 98 0.68 8.81 -2.42
CA ARG A 98 -0.63 9.44 -2.47
C ARG A 98 -1.69 8.55 -1.84
N PHE A 99 -2.42 9.10 -0.90
CA PHE A 99 -3.50 8.42 -0.22
C PHE A 99 -4.83 9.19 -0.34
N TRP A 100 -5.90 8.44 -0.58
CA TRP A 100 -7.29 8.89 -0.52
C TRP A 100 -8.05 7.94 0.39
N GLY A 101 -8.48 8.43 1.57
CA GLY A 101 -9.20 7.62 2.57
C GLY A 101 -10.59 7.26 2.09
N GLY A 102 -11.36 8.28 1.81
CA GLY A 102 -12.75 8.12 1.37
C GLY A 102 -13.74 8.38 2.49
N GLY A 103 -14.25 7.35 3.12
CA GLY A 103 -15.17 7.55 4.22
C GLY A 103 -15.09 6.48 5.28
N GLY A 104 -15.11 6.92 6.54
CA GLY A 104 -14.91 6.08 7.72
C GLY A 104 -13.86 6.69 8.63
N ALA A 105 -13.55 6.05 9.73
CA ALA A 105 -12.53 6.53 10.64
C ALA A 105 -11.18 5.87 10.30
N ASP A 106 -10.35 6.59 9.56
CA ASP A 106 -9.13 6.06 8.99
C ASP A 106 -7.90 6.33 9.88
N TYR A 107 -6.96 5.42 9.87
CA TYR A 107 -5.64 5.59 10.46
C TYR A 107 -4.58 5.54 9.37
N VAL A 108 -3.88 6.65 9.17
CA VAL A 108 -2.92 6.81 8.08
C VAL A 108 -1.55 7.17 8.62
N ARG A 109 -0.55 6.48 8.14
CA ARG A 109 0.84 6.83 8.34
C ARG A 109 1.52 7.00 6.98
N GLY A 110 1.95 8.23 6.65
CA GLY A 110 2.67 8.54 5.41
C GLY A 110 4.01 7.79 5.37
N GLY A 111 4.96 8.20 6.12
CA GLY A 111 6.23 7.49 6.18
C GLY A 111 7.38 8.38 5.76
N ARG A 112 8.18 7.94 4.79
CA ARG A 112 9.30 8.70 4.23
C ARG A 112 8.97 9.14 2.82
N GLY A 113 9.23 10.36 2.50
CA GLY A 113 8.97 10.96 1.21
C GLY A 113 8.09 12.19 1.35
N ALA A 114 7.80 12.84 0.24
CA ALA A 114 6.86 13.94 0.19
C ALA A 114 5.45 13.38 -0.11
N ASP A 115 4.71 13.08 0.94
CA ASP A 115 3.43 12.40 0.84
C ASP A 115 2.27 13.39 0.63
N ARG A 116 1.23 12.92 -0.04
CA ARG A 116 -0.05 13.61 -0.15
C ARG A 116 -1.15 12.75 0.41
N LEU A 117 -1.70 13.15 1.54
CA LEU A 117 -2.65 12.39 2.30
C LEU A 117 -3.97 13.16 2.40
N ASN A 118 -5.01 12.61 1.82
CA ASN A 118 -6.38 13.12 1.96
C ASN A 118 -7.22 12.03 2.61
N THR A 119 -7.71 12.25 3.83
CA THR A 119 -8.44 11.21 4.56
C THR A 119 -9.94 11.19 4.27
N GLY A 120 -10.52 12.34 3.90
CA GLY A 120 -11.87 12.37 3.35
C GLY A 120 -12.96 12.69 4.36
N THR A 121 -13.78 11.73 4.71
CA THR A 121 -14.88 11.93 5.66
C THR A 121 -14.82 10.94 6.80
N GLY A 122 -14.93 11.42 8.03
CA GLY A 122 -14.87 10.58 9.22
C GLY A 122 -14.05 11.21 10.32
N ASN A 123 -13.75 10.45 11.35
CA ASN A 123 -12.89 10.93 12.42
C ASN A 123 -11.52 10.26 12.25
N ASP A 124 -10.62 10.91 11.56
CA ASP A 124 -9.40 10.33 11.06
C ASP A 124 -8.20 10.58 11.96
N THR A 125 -7.19 9.76 11.84
CA THR A 125 -5.89 9.94 12.50
C THR A 125 -4.78 9.84 11.48
N VAL A 126 -4.04 10.93 11.29
CA VAL A 126 -2.91 11.02 10.38
C VAL A 126 -1.62 11.19 11.15
N ILE A 127 -0.61 10.41 10.79
CA ILE A 127 0.74 10.55 11.35
C ILE A 127 1.73 10.67 10.21
N VAL A 128 2.29 11.85 10.06
CA VAL A 128 3.45 12.09 9.20
C VAL A 128 4.67 12.29 10.07
N LYS A 129 5.69 11.50 9.84
CA LYS A 129 6.96 11.59 10.57
C LYS A 129 8.04 12.09 9.64
N ARG A 130 8.70 13.14 10.04
CA ARG A 130 9.89 13.63 9.38
C ARG A 130 11.06 12.69 9.66
N ASP A 131 11.42 11.90 8.70
CA ASP A 131 12.62 11.07 8.75
C ASP A 131 13.62 11.42 7.66
N ASP A 132 13.29 12.33 6.72
CA ASP A 132 14.14 12.61 5.55
C ASP A 132 14.19 14.08 5.08
N GLY A 133 13.52 14.98 5.78
CA GLY A 133 13.49 16.42 5.45
C GLY A 133 12.59 16.77 4.25
N LYS A 134 11.63 15.93 3.96
CA LYS A 134 10.59 16.19 2.96
C LYS A 134 9.36 16.82 3.60
N VAL A 135 8.61 17.55 2.80
CA VAL A 135 7.38 18.22 3.23
C VAL A 135 6.18 17.39 2.80
N ASP A 136 5.39 17.03 3.77
CA ASP A 136 4.14 16.33 3.55
C ASP A 136 2.96 17.31 3.39
N SER A 137 1.94 16.87 2.67
CA SER A 137 0.68 17.61 2.55
C SER A 137 -0.47 16.75 3.06
N VAL A 138 -1.15 17.23 4.08
CA VAL A 138 -2.24 16.53 4.75
C VAL A 138 -3.53 17.34 4.62
N ASP A 139 -4.58 16.71 4.10
CA ASP A 139 -5.94 17.20 4.13
C ASP A 139 -6.79 16.19 4.91
N CYS A 140 -7.19 16.55 6.12
CA CYS A 140 -7.99 15.66 6.95
C CYS A 140 -9.46 15.58 6.53
N GLY A 141 -9.95 16.58 5.76
CA GLY A 141 -11.28 16.55 5.18
C GLY A 141 -12.37 17.00 6.12
N SER A 142 -13.32 16.14 6.44
CA SER A 142 -14.44 16.48 7.30
C SER A 142 -14.70 15.47 8.40
N GLY A 143 -14.77 15.95 9.61
CA GLY A 143 -14.91 15.12 10.80
C GLY A 143 -14.38 15.81 12.05
N ILE A 144 -13.93 15.04 12.98
CA ILE A 144 -13.09 15.47 14.10
C ILE A 144 -11.77 14.72 13.97
N ASP A 145 -10.79 15.37 13.37
CA ASP A 145 -9.60 14.73 12.87
C ASP A 145 -8.38 15.06 13.70
N ARG A 146 -7.49 14.11 13.81
CA ARG A 146 -6.22 14.25 14.53
C ARG A 146 -5.04 14.09 13.59
N ALA A 147 -4.17 15.09 13.57
CA ALA A 147 -2.92 15.04 12.83
C ALA A 147 -1.71 15.15 13.75
N VAL A 148 -0.68 14.35 13.50
CA VAL A 148 0.65 14.50 14.07
C VAL A 148 1.60 14.78 12.93
N ILE A 149 2.08 16.01 12.83
CA ILE A 149 2.86 16.55 11.72
C ILE A 149 4.15 17.17 12.19
N HIS A 150 5.07 17.47 11.28
CA HIS A 150 6.22 18.33 11.53
C HIS A 150 5.92 19.79 11.19
N SER A 151 6.73 20.69 11.75
CA SER A 151 6.57 22.15 11.53
C SER A 151 6.75 22.61 10.08
N GLU A 152 7.30 21.76 9.22
CA GLU A 152 7.51 22.05 7.78
C GLU A 152 6.40 21.51 6.91
N ASP A 153 5.53 20.63 7.46
CA ASP A 153 4.44 20.03 6.71
C ASP A 153 3.26 21.00 6.55
N ASN A 154 2.48 20.78 5.52
CA ASN A 154 1.29 21.55 5.26
C ASN A 154 0.06 20.73 5.61
N GLU A 155 -0.81 21.27 6.44
CA GLU A 155 -2.08 20.64 6.82
C GLU A 155 -3.25 21.57 6.58
N VAL A 156 -4.39 21.00 6.26
CA VAL A 156 -5.68 21.70 6.14
C VAL A 156 -6.80 20.81 6.67
N ASN A 157 -7.85 21.44 7.20
CA ASN A 157 -9.05 20.75 7.68
C ASN A 157 -8.76 19.69 8.76
N CYS A 158 -7.80 19.95 9.65
CA CYS A 158 -7.50 19.09 10.79
C CYS A 158 -7.78 19.86 12.08
N GLU A 159 -8.53 19.28 13.04
CA GLU A 159 -8.98 19.98 14.25
C GLU A 159 -8.02 19.82 15.42
N ASP A 160 -7.44 18.64 15.62
CA ASP A 160 -6.46 18.35 16.68
C ASP A 160 -5.09 18.10 16.08
N VAL A 161 -4.31 19.16 15.94
CA VAL A 161 -2.97 19.09 15.32
C VAL A 161 -1.89 19.12 16.36
N LYS A 162 -1.08 18.05 16.42
CA LYS A 162 0.14 17.99 17.19
C LYS A 162 1.36 18.18 16.31
N VAL A 163 1.99 19.33 16.42
CA VAL A 163 3.26 19.60 15.73
C VAL A 163 4.42 19.02 16.54
N ILE A 164 5.30 18.31 15.87
CA ILE A 164 6.55 17.78 16.44
C ILE A 164 7.76 18.38 15.71
N SER A 165 8.84 18.52 16.42
CA SER A 165 10.13 19.12 15.95
C SER A 165 11.20 18.04 15.79
#